data_90c3fbcd0dd6d4e99a8d6bcbdeb61606
#
_entry.id   90c3fbcd0dd6d4e99a8d6bcbdeb61606
#
_cell.length_a   1.000
_cell.length_b   1.000
_cell.length_c   1.000
_cell.angle_alpha   90.00
_cell.angle_beta   90.00
_cell.angle_gamma   90.00
#
_symmetry.space_group_name_H-M   'P 1'
#
loop_
_entity.id
_entity.type
_entity.pdbx_description
1 polymer ?
#
loop_
_entity_poly.entity_id
_entity_poly.type
_entity_poly.pdbx_seq_one_letter_code
_entity_poly.pdbx_strand_id
1 'polypeptide(L)'
;MPVFAAAIFTSAFLLFWVQPLFSKMILPLLGGAPSVWNTAMMFFQLVLLAGYGYAHLLTRRVESLGWQVAIHGVVVAIGLAFLPFALSGNLAPPTDHSPVLWLVGLLAISVGWPFFALSASAPLLQAWFARNGHKASGDPYFLYAASNAGSLLALLCFPVLLEPELTLAGQAGAWRAGYAGLLLLFVVMAALLLRGKARLRQA
;
A
#
# COMPACT_ATOMS: atom_id res chain seq x y z
N MET A 1 -11.79 7.56 -15.22
CA MET A 1 -10.60 8.39 -15.03
C MET A 1 -10.34 8.75 -13.57
N PRO A 2 -11.19 9.57 -12.88
CA PRO A 2 -10.84 10.05 -11.54
C PRO A 2 -10.65 8.95 -10.51
N VAL A 3 -11.39 7.84 -10.59
CA VAL A 3 -11.28 6.72 -9.64
C VAL A 3 -9.90 6.04 -9.70
N PHE A 4 -9.32 5.84 -10.90
CA PHE A 4 -7.97 5.29 -11.04
C PHE A 4 -6.91 6.24 -10.47
N ALA A 5 -7.01 7.53 -10.77
CA ALA A 5 -6.08 8.53 -10.23
C ALA A 5 -6.19 8.61 -8.70
N ALA A 6 -7.41 8.63 -8.15
CA ALA A 6 -7.63 8.64 -6.72
C ALA A 6 -7.08 7.37 -6.03
N ALA A 7 -7.31 6.19 -6.62
CA ALA A 7 -6.81 4.94 -6.06
C ALA A 7 -5.27 4.88 -6.08
N ILE A 8 -4.62 5.30 -7.17
CA ILE A 8 -3.16 5.35 -7.28
C ILE A 8 -2.58 6.37 -6.30
N PHE A 9 -3.15 7.57 -6.24
CA PHE A 9 -2.74 8.62 -5.29
C PHE A 9 -2.82 8.11 -3.85
N THR A 10 -3.98 7.57 -3.45
CA THR A 10 -4.21 7.06 -2.10
C THR A 10 -3.26 5.91 -1.76
N SER A 11 -3.07 4.97 -2.68
CA SER A 11 -2.15 3.84 -2.50
C SER A 11 -0.71 4.32 -2.31
N ALA A 12 -0.24 5.26 -3.13
CA ALA A 12 1.10 5.81 -3.01
C ALA A 12 1.26 6.64 -1.72
N PHE A 13 0.27 7.46 -1.36
CA PHE A 13 0.26 8.23 -0.13
C PHE A 13 0.39 7.33 1.10
N LEU A 14 -0.42 6.29 1.21
CA LEU A 14 -0.39 5.35 2.31
C LEU A 14 0.92 4.56 2.39
N LEU A 15 1.45 4.14 1.23
CA LEU A 15 2.68 3.38 1.15
C LEU A 15 3.89 4.19 1.67
N PHE A 16 3.95 5.48 1.35
CA PHE A 16 5.03 6.35 1.81
C PHE A 16 4.80 6.89 3.22
N TRP A 17 3.55 7.03 3.68
CA TRP A 17 3.26 7.43 5.05
C TRP A 17 3.61 6.36 6.08
N VAL A 18 3.36 5.08 5.79
CA VAL A 18 3.55 4.00 6.76
C VAL A 18 5.02 3.78 7.15
N GLN A 19 5.96 4.09 6.25
CA GLN A 19 7.39 3.89 6.50
C GLN A 19 7.91 4.76 7.66
N PRO A 20 7.76 6.09 7.66
CA PRO A 20 8.17 6.92 8.79
C PRO A 20 7.30 6.68 10.03
N LEU A 21 6.01 6.37 9.89
CA LEU A 21 5.15 6.01 11.02
C LEU A 21 5.70 4.80 11.78
N PHE A 22 6.00 3.70 11.07
CA PHE A 22 6.59 2.50 11.67
C PHE A 22 7.97 2.75 12.26
N SER A 23 8.80 3.54 11.59
CA SER A 23 10.11 3.93 12.10
C SER A 23 10.00 4.62 13.46
N LYS A 24 9.02 5.50 13.64
CA LYS A 24 8.73 6.14 14.93
C LYS A 24 8.20 5.18 15.99
N MET A 25 7.37 4.21 15.60
CA MET A 25 6.88 3.18 16.52
C MET A 25 8.00 2.27 17.04
N ILE A 26 9.01 2.01 16.23
CA ILE A 26 10.14 1.13 16.57
C ILE A 26 11.19 1.87 17.41
N LEU A 27 11.32 3.17 17.24
CA LEU A 27 12.36 3.99 17.88
C LEU A 27 12.48 3.78 19.42
N PRO A 28 11.37 3.74 20.19
CA PRO A 28 11.43 3.47 21.63
C PRO A 28 11.91 2.06 21.99
N LEU A 29 11.76 1.09 21.08
CA LEU A 29 12.09 -0.32 21.32
C LEU A 29 13.57 -0.62 21.04
N LEU A 30 14.12 -0.08 19.96
CA LEU A 30 15.44 -0.44 19.45
C LEU A 30 16.41 0.75 19.36
N GLY A 31 15.91 1.97 19.64
CA GLY A 31 16.68 3.19 19.46
C GLY A 31 16.89 3.56 17.99
N GLY A 32 17.63 4.64 17.75
CA GLY A 32 17.91 5.20 16.43
C GLY A 32 19.18 4.69 15.77
N ALA A 33 19.64 3.46 16.08
CA ALA A 33 20.86 2.93 15.50
C ALA A 33 20.77 2.78 13.98
N PRO A 34 21.84 3.07 13.22
CA PRO A 34 21.86 2.92 11.76
C PRO A 34 21.48 1.51 11.28
N SER A 35 21.84 0.48 12.04
CA SER A 35 21.50 -0.92 11.74
C SER A 35 19.98 -1.17 11.78
N VAL A 36 19.26 -0.56 12.71
CA VAL A 36 17.79 -0.66 12.85
C VAL A 36 17.14 0.01 11.63
N TRP A 37 17.60 1.21 11.30
CA TRP A 37 17.11 1.96 10.15
C TRP A 37 17.33 1.21 8.83
N ASN A 38 18.57 0.74 8.59
CA ASN A 38 18.91 -0.01 7.39
C ASN A 38 18.10 -1.30 7.26
N THR A 39 17.85 -2.00 8.38
CA THR A 39 17.01 -3.21 8.39
C THR A 39 15.57 -2.91 8.02
N ALA A 40 14.98 -1.85 8.57
CA ALA A 40 13.62 -1.43 8.22
C ALA A 40 13.52 -1.04 6.73
N MET A 41 14.47 -0.25 6.22
CA MET A 41 14.53 0.11 4.81
C MET A 41 14.67 -1.10 3.89
N MET A 42 15.56 -2.03 4.22
CA MET A 42 15.72 -3.29 3.49
C MET A 42 14.41 -4.08 3.45
N PHE A 43 13.71 -4.20 4.58
CA PHE A 43 12.42 -4.89 4.64
C PHE A 43 11.40 -4.26 3.70
N PHE A 44 11.21 -2.94 3.75
CA PHE A 44 10.25 -2.25 2.89
C PHE A 44 10.59 -2.41 1.41
N GLN A 45 11.87 -2.36 1.04
CA GLN A 45 12.31 -2.55 -0.35
C GLN A 45 12.05 -3.99 -0.84
N LEU A 46 12.30 -4.99 -0.01
CA LEU A 46 12.02 -6.40 -0.36
C LEU A 46 10.53 -6.64 -0.55
N VAL A 47 9.69 -6.12 0.34
CA VAL A 47 8.23 -6.25 0.21
C VAL A 47 7.70 -5.47 -1.00
N LEU A 48 8.27 -4.29 -1.30
CA LEU A 48 7.97 -3.53 -2.51
C LEU A 48 8.26 -4.35 -3.78
N LEU A 49 9.44 -4.96 -3.84
CA LEU A 49 9.84 -5.82 -4.96
C LEU A 49 8.93 -7.05 -5.09
N ALA A 50 8.57 -7.68 -3.97
CA ALA A 50 7.63 -8.79 -3.95
C ALA A 50 6.24 -8.39 -4.48
N GLY A 51 5.74 -7.20 -4.10
CA GLY A 51 4.49 -6.65 -4.63
C GLY A 51 4.53 -6.39 -6.13
N TYR A 52 5.63 -5.87 -6.64
CA TYR A 52 5.83 -5.69 -8.09
C TYR A 52 5.88 -7.04 -8.81
N GLY A 53 6.58 -8.03 -8.25
CA GLY A 53 6.60 -9.41 -8.75
C GLY A 53 5.21 -10.03 -8.81
N TYR A 54 4.42 -9.88 -7.74
CA TYR A 54 3.03 -10.32 -7.68
C TYR A 54 2.18 -9.63 -8.76
N ALA A 55 2.27 -8.31 -8.90
CA ALA A 55 1.53 -7.57 -9.92
C ALA A 55 1.86 -8.07 -11.34
N HIS A 56 3.13 -8.30 -11.61
CA HIS A 56 3.60 -8.86 -12.88
C HIS A 56 3.07 -10.27 -13.13
N LEU A 57 3.14 -11.16 -12.14
CA LEU A 57 2.63 -12.52 -12.25
C LEU A 57 1.10 -12.54 -12.43
N LEU A 58 0.37 -11.73 -11.68
CA LEU A 58 -1.08 -11.64 -11.78
C LEU A 58 -1.52 -11.18 -13.17
N THR A 59 -0.88 -10.15 -13.72
CA THR A 59 -1.21 -9.63 -15.05
C THR A 59 -0.83 -10.57 -16.18
N ARG A 60 0.20 -11.40 -16.00
CA ARG A 60 0.62 -12.41 -16.97
C ARG A 60 -0.18 -13.70 -16.95
N ARG A 61 -0.56 -14.18 -15.74
CA ARG A 61 -1.18 -15.50 -15.57
C ARG A 61 -2.70 -15.45 -15.61
N VAL A 62 -3.30 -14.33 -15.29
CA VAL A 62 -4.76 -14.15 -15.25
C VAL A 62 -5.18 -13.21 -16.40
N GLU A 63 -5.75 -13.77 -17.45
CA GLU A 63 -6.17 -12.98 -18.62
C GLU A 63 -7.36 -12.06 -18.33
N SER A 64 -8.29 -12.54 -17.51
CA SER A 64 -9.50 -11.80 -17.18
C SER A 64 -9.22 -10.63 -16.23
N LEU A 65 -9.46 -9.40 -16.72
CA LEU A 65 -9.36 -8.19 -15.92
C LEU A 65 -10.24 -8.24 -14.66
N GLY A 66 -11.46 -8.80 -14.77
CA GLY A 66 -12.36 -8.93 -13.62
C GLY A 66 -11.79 -9.82 -12.52
N TRP A 67 -11.16 -10.94 -12.90
CA TRP A 67 -10.48 -11.81 -11.94
C TRP A 67 -9.25 -11.17 -11.33
N GLN A 68 -8.45 -10.42 -12.09
CA GLN A 68 -7.32 -9.66 -11.55
C GLN A 68 -7.78 -8.68 -10.47
N VAL A 69 -8.83 -7.92 -10.74
CA VAL A 69 -9.41 -6.95 -9.79
C VAL A 69 -9.98 -7.67 -8.55
N ALA A 70 -10.67 -8.79 -8.74
CA ALA A 70 -11.23 -9.56 -7.62
C ALA A 70 -10.13 -10.15 -6.72
N ILE A 71 -9.11 -10.79 -7.31
CA ILE A 71 -7.98 -11.38 -6.58
C ILE A 71 -7.24 -10.29 -5.79
N HIS A 72 -6.91 -9.17 -6.44
CA HIS A 72 -6.20 -8.09 -5.74
C HIS A 72 -7.08 -7.39 -4.70
N GLY A 73 -8.38 -7.25 -4.96
CA GLY A 73 -9.35 -6.76 -3.98
C GLY A 73 -9.38 -7.61 -2.71
N VAL A 74 -9.30 -8.95 -2.84
CA VAL A 74 -9.17 -9.86 -1.69
C VAL A 74 -7.84 -9.65 -0.97
N VAL A 75 -6.73 -9.50 -1.71
CA VAL A 75 -5.40 -9.21 -1.11
C VAL A 75 -5.44 -7.93 -0.29
N VAL A 76 -6.06 -6.87 -0.80
CA VAL A 76 -6.25 -5.61 -0.06
C VAL A 76 -7.19 -5.80 1.13
N ALA A 77 -8.29 -6.54 0.97
CA ALA A 77 -9.25 -6.79 2.05
C ALA A 77 -8.62 -7.57 3.23
N ILE A 78 -7.78 -8.57 2.95
CA ILE A 78 -7.03 -9.30 3.99
C ILE A 78 -6.14 -8.33 4.79
N GLY A 79 -5.58 -7.32 4.14
CA GLY A 79 -4.76 -6.31 4.82
C GLY A 79 -5.47 -5.58 5.96
N LEU A 80 -6.81 -5.46 5.92
CA LEU A 80 -7.59 -4.86 7.02
C LEU A 80 -7.51 -5.67 8.32
N ALA A 81 -7.29 -6.99 8.25
CA ALA A 81 -7.16 -7.84 9.44
C ALA A 81 -5.88 -7.54 10.25
N PHE A 82 -4.89 -6.88 9.63
CA PHE A 82 -3.64 -6.47 10.26
C PHE A 82 -3.71 -5.04 10.84
N LEU A 83 -4.89 -4.41 10.82
CA LEU A 83 -5.07 -3.03 11.23
C LEU A 83 -6.06 -2.90 12.42
N PRO A 84 -5.87 -1.93 13.32
CA PRO A 84 -4.77 -0.96 13.36
C PRO A 84 -3.45 -1.60 13.76
N PHE A 85 -2.34 -1.00 13.32
CA PHE A 85 -1.01 -1.42 13.76
C PHE A 85 -0.92 -1.27 15.29
N ALA A 86 -0.74 -2.39 15.98
CA ALA A 86 -0.46 -2.40 17.40
C ALA A 86 0.87 -3.13 17.62
N LEU A 87 1.86 -2.41 18.07
CA LEU A 87 3.04 -3.03 18.67
C LEU A 87 2.60 -3.50 20.06
N SER A 88 2.20 -4.77 20.17
CA SER A 88 1.74 -5.34 21.44
C SER A 88 2.86 -5.26 22.47
N GLY A 89 2.58 -4.73 23.66
CA GLY A 89 3.56 -4.40 24.69
C GLY A 89 4.38 -5.56 25.29
N ASN A 90 4.19 -6.79 24.82
CA ASN A 90 4.96 -7.98 25.23
C ASN A 90 6.10 -8.35 24.27
N LEU A 91 6.37 -7.53 23.26
CA LEU A 91 7.45 -7.76 22.29
C LEU A 91 8.73 -7.07 22.77
N ALA A 92 9.36 -7.62 23.81
CA ALA A 92 10.69 -7.15 24.21
C ALA A 92 11.72 -7.55 23.13
N PRO A 93 12.56 -6.61 22.67
CA PRO A 93 13.66 -6.97 21.78
C PRO A 93 14.64 -7.91 22.47
N PRO A 94 15.30 -8.83 21.73
CA PRO A 94 16.30 -9.71 22.31
C PRO A 94 17.49 -8.90 22.85
N THR A 95 17.92 -9.22 24.08
CA THR A 95 19.09 -8.58 24.72
C THR A 95 20.41 -9.24 24.32
N ASP A 96 20.37 -10.54 23.97
CA ASP A 96 21.56 -11.37 23.82
C ASP A 96 21.98 -11.60 22.36
N HIS A 97 21.16 -11.14 21.39
CA HIS A 97 21.39 -11.36 19.95
C HIS A 97 21.11 -10.10 19.13
N SER A 98 21.58 -10.10 17.89
CA SER A 98 21.28 -9.03 16.94
C SER A 98 19.76 -8.89 16.76
N PRO A 99 19.19 -7.67 16.91
CA PRO A 99 17.75 -7.44 16.80
C PRO A 99 17.23 -7.50 15.36
N VAL A 100 18.09 -7.74 14.36
CA VAL A 100 17.75 -7.69 12.93
C VAL A 100 16.61 -8.64 12.57
N LEU A 101 16.75 -9.93 12.90
CA LEU A 101 15.71 -10.93 12.57
C LEU A 101 14.42 -10.68 13.34
N TRP A 102 14.53 -10.26 14.58
CA TRP A 102 13.38 -9.88 15.40
C TRP A 102 12.63 -8.69 14.76
N LEU A 103 13.36 -7.67 14.33
CA LEU A 103 12.78 -6.49 13.67
C LEU A 103 12.10 -6.85 12.34
N VAL A 104 12.74 -7.69 11.52
CA VAL A 104 12.13 -8.19 10.27
C VAL A 104 10.85 -8.95 10.55
N GLY A 105 10.85 -9.84 11.54
CA GLY A 105 9.65 -10.57 11.98
C GLY A 105 8.54 -9.65 12.47
N LEU A 106 8.88 -8.66 13.30
CA LEU A 106 7.94 -7.66 13.79
C LEU A 106 7.29 -6.88 12.65
N LEU A 107 8.08 -6.39 11.71
CA LEU A 107 7.59 -5.66 10.52
C LEU A 107 6.72 -6.57 9.64
N ALA A 108 7.14 -7.82 9.44
CA ALA A 108 6.38 -8.77 8.61
C ALA A 108 4.98 -9.04 9.15
N ILE A 109 4.87 -9.25 10.47
CA ILE A 109 3.59 -9.53 11.13
C ILE A 109 2.71 -8.27 11.22
N SER A 110 3.31 -7.11 11.51
CA SER A 110 2.57 -5.88 11.78
C SER A 110 2.11 -5.17 10.51
N VAL A 111 3.00 -5.00 9.52
CA VAL A 111 2.75 -4.15 8.34
C VAL A 111 3.01 -4.85 7.02
N GLY A 112 3.65 -6.01 7.02
CA GLY A 112 4.11 -6.68 5.82
C GLY A 112 3.00 -6.91 4.80
N TRP A 113 1.87 -7.46 5.23
CA TRP A 113 0.76 -7.72 4.32
C TRP A 113 0.08 -6.45 3.77
N PRO A 114 -0.33 -5.46 4.59
CA PRO A 114 -0.87 -4.21 4.06
C PRO A 114 0.10 -3.49 3.13
N PHE A 115 1.39 -3.46 3.47
CA PHE A 115 2.41 -2.84 2.63
C PHE A 115 2.58 -3.56 1.29
N PHE A 116 2.58 -4.91 1.31
CA PHE A 116 2.60 -5.74 0.10
C PHE A 116 1.41 -5.44 -0.82
N ALA A 117 0.20 -5.36 -0.26
CA ALA A 117 -1.00 -5.03 -1.03
C ALA A 117 -0.90 -3.64 -1.67
N LEU A 118 -0.43 -2.63 -0.93
CA LEU A 118 -0.22 -1.27 -1.45
C LEU A 118 0.84 -1.23 -2.53
N SER A 119 1.97 -1.93 -2.35
CA SER A 119 3.07 -1.94 -3.33
C SER A 119 2.64 -2.52 -4.69
N ALA A 120 1.75 -3.49 -4.71
CA ALA A 120 1.19 -4.06 -5.93
C ALA A 120 0.11 -3.19 -6.58
N SER A 121 -0.54 -2.30 -5.81
CA SER A 121 -1.71 -1.54 -6.27
C SER A 121 -1.39 -0.60 -7.43
N ALA A 122 -0.33 0.19 -7.35
CA ALA A 122 0.01 1.15 -8.40
C ALA A 122 0.30 0.49 -9.77
N PRO A 123 1.18 -0.52 -9.88
CA PRO A 123 1.44 -1.18 -11.16
C PRO A 123 0.21 -1.91 -11.71
N LEU A 124 -0.64 -2.51 -10.85
CA LEU A 124 -1.88 -3.14 -11.29
C LEU A 124 -2.87 -2.12 -11.84
N LEU A 125 -3.09 -1.02 -11.14
CA LEU A 125 -4.01 0.05 -11.57
C LEU A 125 -3.58 0.64 -12.90
N GLN A 126 -2.27 0.83 -13.13
CA GLN A 126 -1.73 1.30 -14.40
C GLN A 126 -1.97 0.27 -15.52
N ALA A 127 -1.69 -1.01 -15.26
CA ALA A 127 -1.92 -2.09 -16.22
C ALA A 127 -3.40 -2.25 -16.57
N TRP A 128 -4.29 -2.13 -15.60
CA TRP A 128 -5.74 -2.21 -15.82
C TRP A 128 -6.27 -1.00 -16.57
N PHE A 129 -5.74 0.18 -16.29
CA PHE A 129 -6.09 1.39 -17.03
C PHE A 129 -5.71 1.28 -18.50
N ALA A 130 -4.50 0.83 -18.82
CA ALA A 130 -4.02 0.63 -20.18
C ALA A 130 -4.91 -0.37 -20.97
N ARG A 131 -5.50 -1.37 -20.28
CA ARG A 131 -6.38 -2.39 -20.90
C ARG A 131 -7.86 -2.00 -20.96
N ASN A 132 -8.26 -0.86 -20.40
CA ASN A 132 -9.68 -0.48 -20.28
C ASN A 132 -10.27 0.11 -21.56
N GLY A 133 -9.51 0.24 -22.67
CA GLY A 133 -9.97 0.73 -23.97
C GLY A 133 -10.46 2.20 -23.97
N HIS A 134 -10.18 2.96 -22.95
CA HIS A 134 -10.55 4.37 -22.86
C HIS A 134 -9.67 5.21 -23.80
N LYS A 135 -10.21 6.28 -24.42
CA LYS A 135 -9.45 7.16 -25.33
C LYS A 135 -8.13 7.68 -24.76
N ALA A 136 -8.02 7.83 -23.43
CA ALA A 136 -6.79 8.24 -22.75
C ALA A 136 -5.94 7.05 -22.25
N SER A 137 -6.27 5.79 -22.56
CA SER A 137 -5.44 4.63 -22.19
C SER A 137 -4.09 4.62 -22.93
N GLY A 138 -3.96 5.36 -24.02
CA GLY A 138 -2.70 5.55 -24.74
C GLY A 138 -1.72 6.51 -24.05
N ASP A 139 -2.16 7.28 -23.05
CA ASP A 139 -1.33 8.22 -22.30
C ASP A 139 -1.55 8.09 -20.79
N PRO A 140 -0.86 7.16 -20.09
CA PRO A 140 -1.01 6.93 -18.67
C PRO A 140 -0.22 7.92 -17.79
N TYR A 141 0.42 8.95 -18.35
CA TYR A 141 1.31 9.87 -17.59
C TYR A 141 0.61 10.55 -16.43
N PHE A 142 -0.69 10.85 -16.51
CA PHE A 142 -1.44 11.42 -15.39
C PHE A 142 -1.54 10.47 -14.19
N LEU A 143 -1.47 9.14 -14.40
CA LEU A 143 -1.42 8.15 -13.31
C LEU A 143 -0.05 8.16 -12.60
N TYR A 144 1.03 8.33 -13.37
CA TYR A 144 2.37 8.54 -12.79
C TYR A 144 2.43 9.84 -11.99
N ALA A 145 1.84 10.92 -12.53
CA ALA A 145 1.74 12.19 -11.81
C ALA A 145 0.95 12.04 -10.51
N ALA A 146 -0.18 11.31 -10.52
CA ALA A 146 -0.98 11.02 -9.33
C ALA A 146 -0.20 10.21 -8.29
N SER A 147 0.55 9.18 -8.71
CA SER A 147 1.40 8.37 -7.83
C SER A 147 2.51 9.21 -7.19
N ASN A 148 3.22 9.99 -8.00
CA ASN A 148 4.32 10.85 -7.52
C ASN A 148 3.79 11.94 -6.57
N ALA A 149 2.64 12.55 -6.88
CA ALA A 149 1.99 13.53 -6.01
C ALA A 149 1.60 12.88 -4.66
N GLY A 150 1.04 11.67 -4.66
CA GLY A 150 0.70 10.94 -3.45
C GLY A 150 1.91 10.66 -2.57
N SER A 151 3.00 10.13 -3.15
CA SER A 151 4.22 9.84 -2.41
C SER A 151 4.93 11.11 -1.90
N LEU A 152 5.01 12.15 -2.73
CA LEU A 152 5.61 13.43 -2.34
C LEU A 152 4.83 14.08 -1.20
N LEU A 153 3.50 14.15 -1.32
CA LEU A 153 2.67 14.72 -0.27
C LEU A 153 2.73 13.93 1.04
N ALA A 154 2.79 12.58 0.99
CA ALA A 154 2.98 11.79 2.19
C ALA A 154 4.26 12.14 2.93
N LEU A 155 5.39 12.26 2.20
CA LEU A 155 6.68 12.59 2.79
C LEU A 155 6.74 14.03 3.32
N LEU A 156 6.12 14.99 2.63
CA LEU A 156 6.08 16.39 3.08
C LEU A 156 5.09 16.59 4.25
N CYS A 157 3.91 15.98 4.17
CA CYS A 157 2.89 16.11 5.21
C CYS A 157 3.30 15.39 6.50
N PHE A 158 4.14 14.35 6.42
CA PHE A 158 4.51 13.60 7.62
C PHE A 158 5.16 14.48 8.69
N PRO A 159 6.30 15.16 8.45
CA PRO A 159 6.94 15.99 9.47
C PRO A 159 6.21 17.30 9.75
N VAL A 160 5.41 17.81 8.81
CA VAL A 160 4.79 19.15 8.94
C VAL A 160 3.40 19.10 9.55
N LEU A 161 2.62 18.06 9.27
CA LEU A 161 1.23 17.94 9.68
C LEU A 161 0.96 16.69 10.53
N LEU A 162 1.38 15.51 10.03
CA LEU A 162 0.96 14.25 10.64
C LEU A 162 1.66 14.00 11.98
N GLU A 163 2.94 14.27 12.04
CA GLU A 163 3.74 14.08 13.25
C GLU A 163 3.44 15.11 14.34
N PRO A 164 3.32 16.43 14.07
CA PRO A 164 3.02 17.41 15.10
C PRO A 164 1.57 17.33 15.63
N GLU A 165 0.61 17.02 14.75
CA GLU A 165 -0.82 17.13 15.07
C GLU A 165 -1.42 15.79 15.55
N LEU A 166 -0.82 14.65 15.23
CA LEU A 166 -1.39 13.34 15.52
C LEU A 166 -0.46 12.49 16.39
N THR A 167 -1.03 11.91 17.44
CA THR A 167 -0.35 10.84 18.18
C THR A 167 -0.11 9.63 17.28
N LEU A 168 0.83 8.74 17.64
CA LEU A 168 1.07 7.51 16.88
C LEU A 168 -0.19 6.64 16.71
N ALA A 169 -1.02 6.56 17.76
CA ALA A 169 -2.30 5.87 17.69
C ALA A 169 -3.29 6.57 16.73
N GLY A 170 -3.34 7.91 16.76
CA GLY A 170 -4.14 8.72 15.83
C GLY A 170 -3.69 8.52 14.39
N GLN A 171 -2.38 8.52 14.13
CA GLN A 171 -1.82 8.24 12.80
C GLN A 171 -2.17 6.83 12.31
N ALA A 172 -2.05 5.81 13.17
CA ALA A 172 -2.43 4.43 12.83
C ALA A 172 -3.94 4.31 12.52
N GLY A 173 -4.78 5.02 13.26
CA GLY A 173 -6.22 5.10 13.00
C GLY A 173 -6.56 5.79 11.69
N ALA A 174 -5.95 6.94 11.40
CA ALA A 174 -6.12 7.67 10.15
C ALA A 174 -5.60 6.87 8.95
N TRP A 175 -4.47 6.19 9.10
CA TRP A 175 -3.92 5.29 8.07
C TRP A 175 -4.88 4.13 7.77
N ARG A 176 -5.46 3.50 8.82
CA ARG A 176 -6.50 2.47 8.67
C ARG A 176 -7.71 2.99 7.90
N ALA A 177 -8.19 4.19 8.22
CA ALA A 177 -9.32 4.81 7.51
C ALA A 177 -8.99 5.05 6.04
N GLY A 178 -7.79 5.57 5.73
CA GLY A 178 -7.29 5.72 4.36
C GLY A 178 -7.22 4.39 3.60
N TYR A 179 -6.75 3.33 4.27
CA TYR A 179 -6.66 1.98 3.69
C TYR A 179 -8.06 1.39 3.40
N ALA A 180 -9.02 1.58 4.30
CA ALA A 180 -10.41 1.20 4.07
C ALA A 180 -11.04 2.01 2.91
N GLY A 181 -10.71 3.30 2.79
CA GLY A 181 -11.08 4.14 1.66
C GLY A 181 -10.51 3.62 0.34
N LEU A 182 -9.26 3.16 0.32
CA LEU A 182 -8.67 2.53 -0.85
C LEU A 182 -9.41 1.25 -1.25
N LEU A 183 -9.76 0.39 -0.30
CA LEU A 183 -10.57 -0.80 -0.58
C LEU A 183 -11.92 -0.43 -1.21
N LEU A 184 -12.58 0.62 -0.70
CA LEU A 184 -13.82 1.13 -1.29
C LEU A 184 -13.61 1.59 -2.74
N LEU A 185 -12.50 2.28 -3.04
CA LEU A 185 -12.14 2.67 -4.42
C LEU A 185 -11.97 1.45 -5.32
N PHE A 186 -11.36 0.35 -4.83
CA PHE A 186 -11.27 -0.91 -5.58
C PHE A 186 -12.65 -1.51 -5.85
N VAL A 187 -13.55 -1.51 -4.86
CA VAL A 187 -14.93 -2.02 -5.04
C VAL A 187 -15.69 -1.21 -6.09
N VAL A 188 -15.61 0.12 -6.01
CA VAL A 188 -16.22 1.03 -7.01
C VAL A 188 -15.66 0.78 -8.40
N MET A 189 -14.35 0.63 -8.52
CA MET A 189 -13.69 0.34 -9.79
C MET A 189 -14.12 -1.01 -10.37
N ALA A 190 -14.19 -2.06 -9.53
CA ALA A 190 -14.69 -3.37 -9.94
C ALA A 190 -16.12 -3.29 -10.48
N ALA A 191 -17.00 -2.57 -9.79
CA ALA A 191 -18.38 -2.36 -10.21
C ALA A 191 -18.47 -1.62 -11.56
N LEU A 192 -17.64 -0.60 -11.78
CA LEU A 192 -17.60 0.14 -13.06
C LEU A 192 -17.12 -0.74 -14.21
N LEU A 193 -16.10 -1.57 -14.00
CA LEU A 193 -15.58 -2.49 -15.01
C LEU A 193 -16.60 -3.58 -15.38
N LEU A 194 -17.34 -4.11 -14.42
CA LEU A 194 -18.38 -5.10 -14.66
C LEU A 194 -19.56 -4.51 -15.44
N ARG A 195 -20.00 -3.30 -15.11
CA ARG A 195 -21.07 -2.58 -15.85
C ARG A 195 -20.67 -2.26 -17.28
N GLY A 196 -19.41 -1.87 -17.53
CA GLY A 196 -18.89 -1.61 -18.87
C GLY A 196 -18.95 -2.86 -19.76
N LYS A 197 -18.55 -4.05 -19.23
CA LYS A 197 -18.65 -5.31 -19.97
C LYS A 197 -20.08 -5.74 -20.27
N ALA A 198 -21.02 -5.49 -19.37
CA ALA A 198 -22.42 -5.84 -19.59
C ALA A 198 -23.04 -5.02 -20.75
N ARG A 199 -22.70 -3.73 -20.85
CA ARG A 199 -23.16 -2.87 -21.96
C ARG A 199 -22.62 -3.30 -23.32
N LEU A 200 -21.37 -3.73 -23.41
CA LEU A 200 -20.75 -4.22 -24.64
C LEU A 200 -21.29 -5.57 -25.12
N ARG A 201 -21.90 -6.35 -24.24
CA ARG A 201 -22.58 -7.63 -24.61
C ARG A 201 -24.00 -7.44 -25.10
N GLN A 202 -24.60 -6.30 -24.85
CA GLN A 202 -25.99 -5.97 -25.24
C GLN A 202 -26.07 -5.12 -26.53
N ALA A 203 -24.95 -4.56 -26.97
CA ALA A 203 -24.78 -3.86 -28.25
C ALA A 203 -24.24 -4.79 -29.33
#